data_2919aa76176bcdebcb5ff23cd3be31ec
#
_entry.id   2919aa76176bcdebcb5ff23cd3be31ec
#
_cell.length_a   1.000
_cell.length_b   1.000
_cell.length_c   1.000
_cell.angle_alpha   90.00
_cell.angle_beta   90.00
_cell.angle_gamma   90.00
#
_symmetry.space_group_name_H-M   'P 1'
#
loop_
_entity.id
_entity.type
_entity.pdbx_description
1 polymer ?
#
loop_
_entity_poly.entity_id
_entity_poly.type
_entity_poly.pdbx_seq_one_letter_code
_entity_poly.pdbx_strand_id
1 'polypeptide(L)'
;LELGKVITISGAAGGVKYIVGVNKEESNQIIHELCTLVETPERLLPGGYLYMTDILGQPRIISNVGKLIASYYANKKIDVVMTVATKGIPLAYSVAHYLNVPVVIVRRDSLVTEGPTLSINYVSGSNKRIQTMVLSKKSLQKESKVLIVDDFMKAGGTINGMISLLEEFEAELAGIAVLVEAENAEERLVDEYLSLIKLTDVNMKEKTIKVNKGNFFQGN
;
A
#
# COMPACT_ATOMS: atom_id res chain seq x y z
N LEU A 1 24.96 -4.08 9.55
CA LEU A 1 24.15 -4.83 8.59
C LEU A 1 22.98 -5.47 9.33
N GLU A 2 21.85 -4.76 9.44
CA GLU A 2 20.64 -5.36 10.02
C GLU A 2 19.91 -6.12 8.92
N LEU A 3 20.28 -7.38 8.71
CA LEU A 3 19.65 -8.29 7.74
C LEU A 3 18.29 -8.83 8.21
N GLY A 4 17.84 -8.40 9.37
CA GLY A 4 16.65 -8.88 10.04
C GLY A 4 16.92 -9.33 11.46
N LYS A 5 15.87 -9.53 12.24
CA LYS A 5 15.94 -9.87 13.66
C LYS A 5 15.09 -11.09 13.96
N VAL A 6 15.65 -12.03 14.69
CA VAL A 6 14.93 -13.18 15.23
C VAL A 6 14.53 -12.88 16.67
N ILE A 7 13.24 -12.99 16.96
CA ILE A 7 12.69 -12.80 18.31
C ILE A 7 12.11 -14.13 18.78
N THR A 8 12.50 -14.54 19.99
CA THR A 8 11.89 -15.68 20.67
C THR A 8 10.74 -15.20 21.53
N ILE A 9 9.58 -15.79 21.34
CA ILE A 9 8.38 -15.54 22.14
C ILE A 9 8.30 -16.62 23.20
N SER A 10 8.40 -16.24 24.48
CA SER A 10 8.32 -17.19 25.60
C SER A 10 6.85 -17.55 25.91
N GLY A 11 6.63 -18.80 26.36
CA GLY A 11 5.33 -19.28 26.82
C GLY A 11 4.91 -20.60 26.16
N ALA A 12 3.82 -21.21 26.62
CA ALA A 12 3.30 -22.49 26.11
C ALA A 12 2.90 -22.43 24.62
N ALA A 13 2.49 -21.26 24.14
CA ALA A 13 2.21 -20.95 22.73
C ALA A 13 3.33 -20.11 22.10
N GLY A 14 4.49 -20.13 22.68
CA GLY A 14 5.67 -19.39 22.22
C GLY A 14 6.24 -19.94 20.92
N GLY A 15 7.19 -19.21 20.34
CA GLY A 15 7.82 -19.60 19.09
C GLY A 15 8.92 -18.63 18.68
N VAL A 16 9.29 -18.70 17.43
CA VAL A 16 10.31 -17.82 16.83
C VAL A 16 9.64 -16.95 15.79
N LYS A 17 9.82 -15.63 15.91
CA LYS A 17 9.37 -14.67 14.90
C LYS A 17 10.58 -14.04 14.22
N TYR A 18 10.62 -14.10 12.91
CA TYR A 18 11.57 -13.36 12.12
C TYR A 18 10.99 -11.98 11.78
N ILE A 19 11.74 -10.92 12.09
CA ILE A 19 11.43 -9.56 11.70
C ILE A 19 12.35 -9.19 10.56
N VAL A 20 11.77 -8.90 9.41
CA VAL A 20 12.52 -8.49 8.23
C VAL A 20 13.20 -7.14 8.48
N GLY A 21 14.47 -7.05 8.13
CA GLY A 21 15.25 -5.81 8.14
C GLY A 21 15.77 -5.51 6.74
N VAL A 22 15.95 -4.24 6.44
CA VAL A 22 16.59 -3.77 5.21
C VAL A 22 17.58 -2.68 5.61
N ASN A 23 18.84 -2.82 5.18
CA ASN A 23 19.81 -1.79 5.45
C ASN A 23 19.62 -0.57 4.54
N LYS A 24 20.25 0.56 4.91
CA LYS A 24 20.10 1.83 4.19
C LYS A 24 20.59 1.76 2.74
N GLU A 25 21.64 1.02 2.47
CA GLU A 25 22.21 0.86 1.13
C GLU A 25 21.24 0.08 0.22
N GLU A 26 20.76 -1.08 0.69
CA GLU A 26 19.74 -1.89 -0.01
C GLU A 26 18.46 -1.09 -0.26
N SER A 27 17.97 -0.34 0.75
CA SER A 27 16.79 0.52 0.61
C SER A 27 16.98 1.59 -0.47
N ASN A 28 18.15 2.25 -0.47
CA ASN A 28 18.47 3.25 -1.49
C ASN A 28 18.53 2.65 -2.90
N GLN A 29 19.10 1.46 -3.04
CA GLN A 29 19.20 0.77 -4.32
C GLN A 29 17.82 0.39 -4.86
N ILE A 30 16.96 -0.18 -4.02
CA ILE A 30 15.58 -0.55 -4.40
C ILE A 30 14.78 0.69 -4.84
N ILE A 31 14.83 1.78 -4.05
CA ILE A 31 14.11 3.01 -4.38
C ILE A 31 14.65 3.65 -5.66
N HIS A 32 15.97 3.64 -5.86
CA HIS A 32 16.58 4.16 -7.08
C HIS A 32 16.13 3.36 -8.32
N GLU A 33 16.13 2.04 -8.22
CA GLU A 33 15.62 1.16 -9.29
C GLU A 33 14.15 1.48 -9.62
N LEU A 34 13.30 1.65 -8.59
CA LEU A 34 11.90 2.02 -8.77
C LEU A 34 11.73 3.37 -9.46
N CYS A 35 12.47 4.39 -9.04
CA CYS A 35 12.44 5.71 -9.69
C CYS A 35 12.79 5.59 -11.17
N THR A 36 13.90 4.92 -11.50
CA THR A 36 14.36 4.71 -12.87
C THR A 36 13.31 3.98 -13.73
N LEU A 37 12.67 2.95 -13.18
CA LEU A 37 11.62 2.21 -13.89
C LEU A 37 10.38 3.06 -14.14
N VAL A 38 9.97 3.90 -13.18
CA VAL A 38 8.76 4.71 -13.32
C VAL A 38 8.98 5.93 -14.20
N GLU A 39 10.19 6.48 -14.27
CA GLU A 39 10.52 7.64 -15.14
C GLU A 39 10.55 7.32 -16.64
N THR A 40 10.36 6.06 -17.03
CA THR A 40 10.34 5.63 -18.44
C THR A 40 9.16 6.28 -19.19
N PRO A 41 9.41 7.08 -20.25
CA PRO A 41 8.35 7.87 -20.94
C PRO A 41 7.21 7.02 -21.52
N GLU A 42 7.50 5.79 -21.92
CA GLU A 42 6.54 4.82 -22.48
C GLU A 42 5.42 4.43 -21.48
N ARG A 43 5.62 4.73 -20.19
CA ARG A 43 4.60 4.50 -19.14
C ARG A 43 3.50 5.53 -19.14
N LEU A 44 3.71 6.65 -19.81
CA LEU A 44 2.74 7.74 -19.82
C LEU A 44 1.55 7.40 -20.69
N LEU A 45 0.39 7.25 -20.07
CA LEU A 45 -0.89 6.98 -20.72
C LEU A 45 -1.70 8.27 -20.93
N PRO A 46 -2.67 8.29 -21.88
CA PRO A 46 -3.57 9.41 -22.07
C PRO A 46 -4.23 9.84 -20.75
N GLY A 47 -4.33 11.14 -20.52
CA GLY A 47 -4.89 11.71 -19.28
C GLY A 47 -3.90 11.78 -18.11
N GLY A 48 -2.59 11.54 -18.35
CA GLY A 48 -1.55 11.64 -17.33
C GLY A 48 -1.50 10.44 -16.38
N TYR A 49 -2.09 9.31 -16.76
CA TYR A 49 -2.01 8.05 -16.02
C TYR A 49 -0.68 7.36 -16.29
N LEU A 50 -0.23 6.55 -15.33
CA LEU A 50 0.97 5.71 -15.47
C LEU A 50 0.62 4.25 -15.65
N TYR A 51 1.29 3.61 -16.61
CA TYR A 51 1.25 2.16 -16.75
C TYR A 51 2.18 1.52 -15.71
N MET A 52 1.59 0.81 -14.74
CA MET A 52 2.29 0.19 -13.62
C MET A 52 2.15 -1.33 -13.59
N THR A 53 1.31 -1.89 -14.47
CA THR A 53 0.94 -3.31 -14.42
C THR A 53 2.14 -4.26 -14.55
N ASP A 54 3.12 -3.90 -15.36
CA ASP A 54 4.35 -4.67 -15.52
C ASP A 54 5.25 -4.65 -14.28
N ILE A 55 5.35 -3.51 -13.59
CA ILE A 55 6.08 -3.38 -12.31
C ILE A 55 5.39 -4.23 -11.23
N LEU A 56 4.07 -4.09 -11.12
CA LEU A 56 3.27 -4.83 -10.14
C LEU A 56 3.20 -6.33 -10.44
N GLY A 57 3.43 -6.72 -11.68
CA GLY A 57 3.49 -8.11 -12.12
C GLY A 57 4.87 -8.77 -11.97
N GLN A 58 5.92 -8.02 -11.61
CA GLN A 58 7.27 -8.58 -11.45
C GLN A 58 7.56 -9.06 -10.03
N PRO A 59 7.70 -10.38 -9.79
CA PRO A 59 7.90 -10.92 -8.44
C PRO A 59 9.10 -10.32 -7.71
N ARG A 60 10.22 -10.10 -8.38
CA ARG A 60 11.43 -9.51 -7.77
C ARG A 60 11.18 -8.08 -7.26
N ILE A 61 10.55 -7.24 -8.08
CA ILE A 61 10.28 -5.85 -7.71
C ILE A 61 9.29 -5.80 -6.55
N ILE A 62 8.18 -6.53 -6.67
CA ILE A 62 7.14 -6.55 -5.63
C ILE A 62 7.65 -7.16 -4.32
N SER A 63 8.52 -8.17 -4.39
CA SER A 63 9.17 -8.71 -3.19
C SER A 63 10.04 -7.68 -2.50
N ASN A 64 10.86 -6.94 -3.24
CA ASN A 64 11.72 -5.88 -2.68
C ASN A 64 10.89 -4.76 -2.04
N VAL A 65 9.84 -4.31 -2.74
CA VAL A 65 8.92 -3.27 -2.25
C VAL A 65 8.19 -3.73 -0.98
N GLY A 66 7.66 -4.95 -1.00
CA GLY A 66 6.99 -5.54 0.16
C GLY A 66 7.91 -5.66 1.37
N LYS A 67 9.18 -6.04 1.14
CA LYS A 67 10.24 -6.10 2.16
C LYS A 67 10.49 -4.73 2.78
N LEU A 68 10.61 -3.66 1.96
CA LEU A 68 10.79 -2.29 2.46
C LEU A 68 9.63 -1.84 3.36
N ILE A 69 8.39 -1.97 2.87
CA ILE A 69 7.20 -1.58 3.63
C ILE A 69 7.10 -2.39 4.92
N ALA A 70 7.27 -3.71 4.85
CA ALA A 70 7.21 -4.57 6.02
C ALA A 70 8.30 -4.23 7.06
N SER A 71 9.52 -3.88 6.62
CA SER A 71 10.60 -3.47 7.52
C SER A 71 10.27 -2.17 8.27
N TYR A 72 9.62 -1.21 7.61
CA TYR A 72 9.17 0.04 8.24
C TYR A 72 8.14 -0.20 9.34
N TYR A 73 7.21 -1.13 9.11
CA TYR A 73 6.16 -1.48 10.07
C TYR A 73 6.53 -2.63 11.01
N ALA A 74 7.76 -3.13 10.98
CA ALA A 74 8.19 -4.31 11.73
C ALA A 74 8.00 -4.22 13.26
N ASN A 75 8.07 -3.01 13.82
CA ASN A 75 7.90 -2.75 15.24
C ASN A 75 6.45 -2.37 15.62
N LYS A 76 5.54 -2.25 14.65
CA LYS A 76 4.12 -2.03 14.90
C LYS A 76 3.36 -3.35 14.94
N LYS A 77 2.34 -3.41 15.79
CA LYS A 77 1.42 -4.55 15.75
C LYS A 77 0.50 -4.39 14.55
N ILE A 78 0.63 -5.30 13.58
CA ILE A 78 -0.25 -5.41 12.42
C ILE A 78 -0.92 -6.77 12.48
N ASP A 79 -2.25 -6.81 12.43
CA ASP A 79 -3.02 -8.05 12.43
C ASP A 79 -3.44 -8.45 11.01
N VAL A 80 -3.59 -7.48 10.10
CA VAL A 80 -4.04 -7.69 8.72
C VAL A 80 -3.55 -6.59 7.79
N VAL A 81 -3.28 -6.93 6.54
CA VAL A 81 -3.03 -5.96 5.46
C VAL A 81 -4.31 -5.81 4.63
N MET A 82 -4.77 -4.59 4.39
CA MET A 82 -5.94 -4.27 3.59
C MET A 82 -5.54 -3.54 2.31
N THR A 83 -6.19 -3.89 1.21
CA THR A 83 -6.04 -3.20 -0.08
C THR A 83 -7.36 -3.17 -0.85
N VAL A 84 -7.43 -2.33 -1.89
CA VAL A 84 -8.56 -2.33 -2.81
C VAL A 84 -8.19 -3.07 -4.11
N ALA A 85 -9.12 -3.85 -4.64
CA ALA A 85 -8.97 -4.48 -5.96
C ALA A 85 -8.83 -3.38 -7.03
N THR A 86 -7.86 -3.52 -7.98
CA THR A 86 -7.14 -4.72 -8.38
C THR A 86 -5.62 -4.58 -8.24
N LYS A 87 -5.07 -3.38 -8.49
CA LYS A 87 -3.62 -3.17 -8.64
C LYS A 87 -2.84 -3.24 -7.34
N GLY A 88 -3.45 -2.86 -6.21
CA GLY A 88 -2.83 -2.97 -4.89
C GLY A 88 -2.62 -4.42 -4.41
N ILE A 89 -3.33 -5.40 -5.01
CA ILE A 89 -3.32 -6.80 -4.55
C ILE A 89 -1.91 -7.42 -4.51
N PRO A 90 -1.09 -7.38 -5.58
CA PRO A 90 0.24 -7.99 -5.55
C PRO A 90 1.12 -7.38 -4.45
N LEU A 91 1.05 -6.07 -4.27
CA LEU A 91 1.80 -5.35 -3.26
C LEU A 91 1.36 -5.73 -1.85
N ALA A 92 0.04 -5.75 -1.59
CA ALA A 92 -0.52 -6.13 -0.30
C ALA A 92 -0.13 -7.55 0.09
N TYR A 93 -0.18 -8.51 -0.83
CA TYR A 93 0.29 -9.88 -0.58
C TYR A 93 1.78 -9.95 -0.26
N SER A 94 2.60 -9.17 -0.95
CA SER A 94 4.04 -9.13 -0.66
C SER A 94 4.33 -8.56 0.73
N VAL A 95 3.69 -7.46 1.11
CA VAL A 95 3.83 -6.88 2.47
C VAL A 95 3.35 -7.86 3.53
N ALA A 96 2.17 -8.45 3.33
CA ALA A 96 1.57 -9.41 4.25
C ALA A 96 2.43 -10.68 4.42
N HIS A 97 3.07 -11.15 3.35
CA HIS A 97 4.02 -12.27 3.39
C HIS A 97 5.16 -11.99 4.37
N TYR A 98 5.80 -10.83 4.30
CA TYR A 98 6.90 -10.47 5.20
C TYR A 98 6.46 -10.18 6.64
N LEU A 99 5.24 -9.67 6.83
CA LEU A 99 4.65 -9.46 8.16
C LEU A 99 4.03 -10.74 8.74
N ASN A 100 3.84 -11.78 7.91
CA ASN A 100 3.16 -13.03 8.23
C ASN A 100 1.73 -12.81 8.79
N VAL A 101 0.93 -12.03 8.04
CA VAL A 101 -0.45 -11.70 8.38
C VAL A 101 -1.38 -11.92 7.18
N PRO A 102 -2.70 -12.10 7.36
CA PRO A 102 -3.64 -12.24 6.26
C PRO A 102 -3.80 -10.95 5.46
N VAL A 103 -4.33 -11.10 4.22
CA VAL A 103 -4.72 -10.00 3.34
C VAL A 103 -6.23 -9.93 3.24
N VAL A 104 -6.77 -8.72 3.35
CA VAL A 104 -8.17 -8.40 3.12
C VAL A 104 -8.29 -7.52 1.88
N ILE A 105 -9.15 -7.93 0.94
CA ILE A 105 -9.31 -7.24 -0.34
C ILE A 105 -10.69 -6.60 -0.40
N VAL A 106 -10.70 -5.26 -0.37
CA VAL A 106 -11.91 -4.47 -0.61
C VAL A 106 -12.23 -4.46 -2.09
N ARG A 107 -13.48 -4.61 -2.44
CA ARG A 107 -13.97 -4.65 -3.83
C ARG A 107 -14.93 -3.50 -4.10
N ARG A 108 -15.22 -3.26 -5.37
CA ARG A 108 -16.22 -2.27 -5.79
C ARG A 108 -17.63 -2.89 -5.91
N ASP A 109 -17.67 -4.19 -6.16
CA ASP A 109 -18.89 -4.93 -6.36
C ASP A 109 -18.98 -6.12 -5.39
N SER A 110 -20.20 -6.43 -4.96
CA SER A 110 -20.49 -7.60 -4.14
C SER A 110 -20.49 -8.87 -4.98
N LEU A 111 -19.81 -9.91 -4.51
CA LEU A 111 -19.82 -11.24 -5.11
C LEU A 111 -20.62 -12.19 -4.22
N VAL A 112 -21.42 -13.06 -4.82
CA VAL A 112 -22.23 -14.07 -4.09
C VAL A 112 -21.33 -14.98 -3.22
N THR A 113 -20.08 -15.23 -3.67
CA THR A 113 -19.10 -16.06 -2.97
C THR A 113 -18.56 -15.43 -1.68
N GLU A 114 -18.74 -14.11 -1.49
CA GLU A 114 -18.24 -13.38 -0.31
C GLU A 114 -19.21 -13.48 0.90
N GLY A 115 -20.43 -13.98 0.68
CA GLY A 115 -21.48 -14.03 1.70
C GLY A 115 -21.99 -12.64 2.09
N PRO A 116 -22.50 -12.44 3.32
CA PRO A 116 -22.98 -11.14 3.77
C PRO A 116 -21.88 -10.09 3.75
N THR A 117 -22.15 -8.98 3.09
CA THR A 117 -21.19 -7.88 2.92
C THR A 117 -21.67 -6.61 3.64
N LEU A 118 -20.71 -5.75 3.94
CA LEU A 118 -20.92 -4.36 4.31
C LEU A 118 -20.42 -3.49 3.16
N SER A 119 -21.13 -2.43 2.85
CA SER A 119 -20.76 -1.49 1.79
C SER A 119 -20.81 -0.05 2.28
N ILE A 120 -19.87 0.74 1.81
CA ILE A 120 -19.87 2.20 1.99
C ILE A 120 -19.77 2.91 0.65
N ASN A 121 -20.23 4.14 0.61
CA ASN A 121 -20.01 5.03 -0.51
C ASN A 121 -18.92 6.04 -0.14
N TYR A 122 -18.00 6.29 -1.06
CA TYR A 122 -16.92 7.25 -0.89
C TYR A 122 -16.73 8.10 -2.15
N VAL A 123 -16.10 9.26 -2.01
CA VAL A 123 -15.76 10.12 -3.15
C VAL A 123 -14.35 9.80 -3.62
N SER A 124 -14.20 9.33 -4.87
CA SER A 124 -12.89 9.09 -5.45
C SER A 124 -12.16 10.42 -5.69
N GLY A 125 -10.92 10.53 -5.16
CA GLY A 125 -10.15 11.78 -5.18
C GLY A 125 -9.82 12.31 -6.58
N SER A 126 -9.63 11.43 -7.58
CA SER A 126 -9.24 11.85 -8.93
C SER A 126 -10.38 12.34 -9.81
N ASN A 127 -11.61 11.86 -9.61
CA ASN A 127 -12.74 12.15 -10.51
C ASN A 127 -13.94 12.75 -9.80
N LYS A 128 -13.87 13.00 -8.49
CA LYS A 128 -14.98 13.48 -7.63
C LYS A 128 -16.29 12.69 -7.86
N ARG A 129 -16.15 11.38 -8.16
CA ARG A 129 -17.28 10.47 -8.37
C ARG A 129 -17.56 9.67 -7.11
N ILE A 130 -18.81 9.49 -6.79
CA ILE A 130 -19.24 8.56 -5.75
C ILE A 130 -18.96 7.15 -6.26
N GLN A 131 -18.23 6.37 -5.48
CA GLN A 131 -17.92 4.96 -5.70
C GLN A 131 -18.31 4.15 -4.48
N THR A 132 -18.54 2.87 -4.66
CA THR A 132 -18.86 1.95 -3.58
C THR A 132 -17.63 1.09 -3.24
N MET A 133 -17.44 0.84 -1.97
CA MET A 133 -16.52 -0.20 -1.45
C MET A 133 -17.34 -1.25 -0.73
N VAL A 134 -16.98 -2.51 -0.96
CA VAL A 134 -17.69 -3.67 -0.42
C VAL A 134 -16.66 -4.60 0.23
N LEU A 135 -16.99 -5.08 1.43
CA LEU A 135 -16.18 -6.07 2.13
C LEU A 135 -17.09 -7.11 2.81
N SER A 136 -16.68 -8.38 2.78
CA SER A 136 -17.38 -9.44 3.50
C SER A 136 -17.31 -9.20 5.01
N LYS A 137 -18.46 -9.35 5.71
CA LYS A 137 -18.52 -9.18 7.18
C LYS A 137 -17.62 -10.15 7.94
N LYS A 138 -17.20 -11.24 7.31
CA LYS A 138 -16.30 -12.24 7.92
C LYS A 138 -14.82 -11.93 7.70
N SER A 139 -14.48 -10.96 6.82
CA SER A 139 -13.10 -10.72 6.40
C SER A 139 -12.28 -9.97 7.43
N LEU A 140 -12.90 -9.17 8.29
CA LEU A 140 -12.22 -8.34 9.27
C LEU A 140 -12.85 -8.50 10.65
N GLN A 141 -12.02 -8.71 11.65
CA GLN A 141 -12.46 -8.81 13.04
C GLN A 141 -12.41 -7.44 13.72
N LYS A 142 -13.30 -7.22 14.66
CA LYS A 142 -13.28 -6.06 15.55
C LYS A 142 -11.91 -5.89 16.23
N GLU A 143 -11.47 -4.64 16.42
CA GLU A 143 -10.19 -4.27 17.05
C GLU A 143 -8.93 -4.77 16.31
N SER A 144 -9.07 -5.35 15.11
CA SER A 144 -7.92 -5.71 14.27
C SER A 144 -7.12 -4.48 13.88
N LYS A 145 -5.80 -4.55 14.00
CA LYS A 145 -4.87 -3.49 13.60
C LYS A 145 -4.52 -3.64 12.12
N VAL A 146 -5.01 -2.72 11.31
CA VAL A 146 -4.99 -2.81 9.85
C VAL A 146 -3.93 -1.89 9.26
N LEU A 147 -3.06 -2.47 8.43
CA LEU A 147 -2.17 -1.72 7.53
C LEU A 147 -2.83 -1.63 6.15
N ILE A 148 -3.18 -0.43 5.73
CA ILE A 148 -3.68 -0.18 4.37
C ILE A 148 -2.49 -0.08 3.41
N VAL A 149 -2.56 -0.81 2.29
CA VAL A 149 -1.50 -0.83 1.26
C VAL A 149 -2.13 -0.62 -0.11
N ASP A 150 -1.60 0.34 -0.89
CA ASP A 150 -2.10 0.60 -2.25
C ASP A 150 -0.93 0.91 -3.21
N ASP A 151 -1.15 0.76 -4.52
CA ASP A 151 -0.13 1.00 -5.53
C ASP A 151 0.06 2.50 -5.81
N PHE A 152 -1.00 3.28 -5.81
CA PHE A 152 -0.96 4.69 -6.20
C PHE A 152 -1.93 5.55 -5.38
N MET A 153 -1.41 6.66 -4.85
CA MET A 153 -2.23 7.66 -4.16
C MET A 153 -2.09 9.03 -4.83
N LYS A 154 -3.22 9.61 -5.27
CA LYS A 154 -3.30 11.01 -5.69
C LYS A 154 -3.79 11.86 -4.52
N ALA A 155 -5.10 12.03 -4.37
CA ALA A 155 -5.69 12.79 -3.26
C ALA A 155 -5.99 11.95 -2.01
N GLY A 156 -5.89 10.62 -2.10
CA GLY A 156 -6.16 9.72 -0.97
C GLY A 156 -7.63 9.32 -0.79
N GLY A 157 -8.54 9.67 -1.73
CA GLY A 157 -9.96 9.35 -1.59
C GLY A 157 -10.25 7.85 -1.44
N THR A 158 -9.53 6.99 -2.16
CA THR A 158 -9.65 5.53 -2.02
C THR A 158 -9.21 5.06 -0.63
N ILE A 159 -8.09 5.60 -0.14
CA ILE A 159 -7.58 5.29 1.20
C ILE A 159 -8.54 5.78 2.28
N ASN A 160 -9.06 6.99 2.15
CA ASN A 160 -10.06 7.53 3.07
C ASN A 160 -11.35 6.70 3.08
N GLY A 161 -11.77 6.18 1.92
CA GLY A 161 -12.85 5.19 1.84
C GLY A 161 -12.53 3.91 2.61
N MET A 162 -11.31 3.36 2.51
CA MET A 162 -10.90 2.21 3.31
C MET A 162 -10.87 2.51 4.81
N ILE A 163 -10.45 3.71 5.22
CA ILE A 163 -10.49 4.16 6.62
C ILE A 163 -11.94 4.17 7.14
N SER A 164 -12.86 4.77 6.41
CA SER A 164 -14.28 4.76 6.77
C SER A 164 -14.86 3.35 6.86
N LEU A 165 -14.37 2.43 6.03
CA LEU A 165 -14.76 1.02 6.11
C LEU A 165 -14.24 0.36 7.40
N LEU A 166 -13.02 0.71 7.87
CA LEU A 166 -12.51 0.21 9.16
C LEU A 166 -13.38 0.65 10.33
N GLU A 167 -13.88 1.88 10.32
CA GLU A 167 -14.81 2.39 11.35
C GLU A 167 -16.07 1.53 11.45
N GLU A 168 -16.66 1.15 10.30
CA GLU A 168 -17.83 0.28 10.25
C GLU A 168 -17.57 -1.16 10.76
N PHE A 169 -16.32 -1.62 10.69
CA PHE A 169 -15.88 -2.91 11.25
C PHE A 169 -15.36 -2.80 12.70
N GLU A 170 -15.36 -1.59 13.28
CA GLU A 170 -14.74 -1.31 14.58
C GLU A 170 -13.27 -1.81 14.63
N ALA A 171 -12.54 -1.64 13.53
CA ALA A 171 -11.12 -1.99 13.40
C ALA A 171 -10.25 -0.73 13.49
N GLU A 172 -8.97 -0.91 13.84
CA GLU A 172 -8.02 0.17 14.07
C GLU A 172 -7.08 0.37 12.87
N LEU A 173 -6.90 1.62 12.44
CA LEU A 173 -5.87 1.96 11.46
C LEU A 173 -4.48 1.92 12.12
N ALA A 174 -3.61 0.99 11.71
CA ALA A 174 -2.24 0.89 12.21
C ALA A 174 -1.23 1.66 11.33
N GLY A 175 -1.56 1.88 10.06
CA GLY A 175 -0.75 2.65 9.13
C GLY A 175 -1.24 2.57 7.70
N ILE A 176 -0.62 3.38 6.85
CA ILE A 176 -0.90 3.46 5.41
C ILE A 176 0.42 3.42 4.68
N ALA A 177 0.53 2.60 3.63
CA ALA A 177 1.69 2.55 2.75
C ALA A 177 1.28 2.55 1.29
N VAL A 178 1.94 3.37 0.49
CA VAL A 178 1.72 3.45 -0.96
C VAL A 178 3.03 3.31 -1.71
N LEU A 179 2.98 2.67 -2.88
CA LEU A 179 4.17 2.58 -3.73
C LEU A 179 4.49 3.96 -4.32
N VAL A 180 3.49 4.62 -4.91
CA VAL A 180 3.64 5.94 -5.55
C VAL A 180 2.64 6.92 -4.96
N GLU A 181 3.12 8.09 -4.54
CA GLU A 181 2.27 9.25 -4.30
C GLU A 181 2.39 10.29 -5.42
N ALA A 182 1.32 10.95 -5.80
CA ALA A 182 1.36 12.11 -6.68
C ALA A 182 1.49 13.41 -5.86
N GLU A 183 2.47 14.27 -6.19
CA GLU A 183 2.68 15.55 -5.49
C GLU A 183 1.52 16.53 -5.72
N ASN A 184 1.04 16.61 -6.95
CA ASN A 184 0.05 17.60 -7.38
C ASN A 184 -1.39 17.18 -7.04
N ALA A 185 -1.71 17.03 -5.75
CA ALA A 185 -3.08 16.91 -5.28
C ALA A 185 -3.55 18.27 -4.75
N GLU A 186 -4.65 18.79 -5.30
CA GLU A 186 -5.24 20.07 -4.85
C GLU A 186 -5.66 20.01 -3.37
N GLU A 187 -6.12 18.85 -2.93
CA GLU A 187 -6.52 18.57 -1.55
C GLU A 187 -6.12 17.15 -1.21
N ARG A 188 -5.38 16.96 -0.11
CA ARG A 188 -5.01 15.65 0.38
C ARG A 188 -5.92 15.24 1.54
N LEU A 189 -6.55 14.08 1.40
CA LEU A 189 -7.52 13.56 2.36
C LEU A 189 -6.89 12.64 3.42
N VAL A 190 -5.56 12.45 3.36
CA VAL A 190 -4.80 11.58 4.27
C VAL A 190 -3.49 12.26 4.61
N ASP A 191 -3.21 12.46 5.90
CA ASP A 191 -2.05 13.20 6.38
C ASP A 191 -0.86 12.30 6.71
N GLU A 192 -1.09 11.16 7.38
CA GLU A 192 -0.05 10.26 7.84
C GLU A 192 -0.01 8.97 6.98
N TYR A 193 1.01 8.85 6.15
CA TYR A 193 1.23 7.66 5.32
C TYR A 193 2.72 7.50 4.98
N LEU A 194 3.08 6.28 4.61
CA LEU A 194 4.37 5.96 4.01
C LEU A 194 4.24 5.97 2.49
N SER A 195 5.14 6.67 1.79
CA SER A 195 5.32 6.55 0.34
C SER A 195 6.75 6.14 0.01
N LEU A 196 6.93 5.26 -0.97
CA LEU A 196 8.26 4.86 -1.42
C LEU A 196 8.81 5.82 -2.47
N ILE A 197 7.99 6.23 -3.42
CA ILE A 197 8.37 7.18 -4.45
C ILE A 197 7.28 8.25 -4.64
N LYS A 198 7.70 9.41 -5.12
CA LYS A 198 6.85 10.58 -5.29
C LYS A 198 6.88 11.04 -6.74
N LEU A 199 5.74 11.02 -7.41
CA LEU A 199 5.55 11.56 -8.76
C LEU A 199 5.41 13.08 -8.66
N THR A 200 6.43 13.82 -9.13
CA THR A 200 6.50 15.27 -8.96
C THR A 200 6.04 16.03 -10.19
N ASP A 201 6.27 15.48 -11.40
CA ASP A 201 5.86 16.13 -12.64
C ASP A 201 5.49 15.09 -13.71
N VAL A 202 4.48 15.43 -14.50
CA VAL A 202 4.05 14.66 -15.69
C VAL A 202 3.78 15.65 -16.82
N ASN A 203 4.66 15.68 -17.80
CA ASN A 203 4.48 16.52 -18.98
C ASN A 203 4.01 15.69 -20.18
N MET A 204 2.73 15.85 -20.54
CA MET A 204 2.11 15.11 -21.65
C MET A 204 2.65 15.54 -23.02
N LYS A 205 3.10 16.80 -23.17
CA LYS A 205 3.60 17.31 -24.45
C LYS A 205 5.00 16.82 -24.74
N GLU A 206 5.86 16.88 -23.73
CA GLU A 206 7.26 16.47 -23.82
C GLU A 206 7.44 14.97 -23.53
N LYS A 207 6.38 14.29 -23.11
CA LYS A 207 6.39 12.87 -22.67
C LYS A 207 7.44 12.61 -21.61
N THR A 208 7.50 13.46 -20.60
CA THR A 208 8.43 13.30 -19.48
C THR A 208 7.70 13.00 -18.19
N ILE A 209 8.34 12.19 -17.36
CA ILE A 209 7.89 11.82 -16.02
C ILE A 209 9.04 12.11 -15.08
N LYS A 210 8.78 12.80 -13.96
CA LYS A 210 9.78 13.03 -12.91
C LYS A 210 9.32 12.38 -11.62
N VAL A 211 10.20 11.57 -11.05
CA VAL A 211 9.97 10.85 -9.81
C VAL A 211 11.09 11.12 -8.82
N ASN A 212 10.72 11.38 -7.58
CA ASN A 212 11.64 11.52 -6.46
C ASN A 212 11.41 10.39 -5.43
N LYS A 213 12.34 10.27 -4.49
CA LYS A 213 12.14 9.44 -3.31
C LYS A 213 10.95 9.95 -2.51
N GLY A 214 10.13 9.04 -2.00
CA GLY A 214 9.04 9.35 -1.09
C GLY A 214 9.54 9.64 0.34
N ASN A 215 8.64 9.56 1.30
CA ASN A 215 8.95 9.88 2.71
C ASN A 215 9.57 8.72 3.51
N PHE A 216 9.80 7.54 2.90
CA PHE A 216 10.37 6.36 3.56
C PHE A 216 11.63 6.65 4.37
N PHE A 217 12.50 7.57 3.91
CA PHE A 217 13.75 7.91 4.58
C PHE A 217 13.65 9.04 5.61
N GLN A 218 12.47 9.67 5.74
CA GLN A 218 12.28 10.81 6.65
C GLN A 218 11.94 10.39 8.08
N GLY A 219 11.59 9.12 8.28
CA GLY A 219 11.15 8.57 9.57
C GLY A 219 12.14 7.60 10.24
N ASN A 220 13.40 7.51 9.75
CA ASN A 220 14.45 6.64 10.30
C ASN A 220 15.66 7.45 10.76
#